data_82f36891b0752271d4c689299be95558
#
_entry.id   82f36891b0752271d4c689299be95558
#
_cell.length_a   1.000
_cell.length_b   1.000
_cell.length_c   1.000
_cell.angle_alpha   90.00
_cell.angle_beta   90.00
_cell.angle_gamma   90.00
#
_symmetry.space_group_name_H-M   'P 1'
#
loop_
_entity.id
_entity.type
_entity.pdbx_description
1 polymer ?
#
loop_
_entity_poly.entity_id
_entity_poly.type
_entity_poly.pdbx_seq_one_letter_code
_entity_poly.pdbx_strand_id
1 'polypeptide(L)'
;MKAIATLPEAEQAVDEMTALLERLAGVLEQETRLVHAGKVRSAAALAAAKADLAGGLFAAGERFKANAKFLQQSVPARCKTMLRLQEGFRGILQKNMIVLATAHAVSEGIVRRLSGDLARKAAPQVYGATGRTTAPGAKQGRPLALSRVL
;
A
#
# COMPACT_ATOMS: atom_id res chain seq x y z
N MET A 1 -14.62 25.02 -1.17
CA MET A 1 -13.19 25.11 -0.78
C MET A 1 -12.92 26.51 -0.24
N LYS A 2 -12.28 26.60 0.93
CA LYS A 2 -11.97 27.92 1.53
C LYS A 2 -10.77 28.54 0.79
N ALA A 3 -10.94 29.76 0.27
CA ALA A 3 -9.85 30.53 -0.34
C ALA A 3 -8.83 30.95 0.74
N ILE A 4 -7.55 30.88 0.43
CA ILE A 4 -6.45 31.37 1.27
C ILE A 4 -6.21 32.83 0.84
N ALA A 5 -6.42 33.76 1.77
CA ALA A 5 -6.37 35.21 1.47
C ALA A 5 -5.33 35.97 2.32
N THR A 6 -4.80 35.34 3.37
CA THR A 6 -3.87 36.00 4.30
C THR A 6 -2.54 35.23 4.39
N LEU A 7 -1.47 35.94 4.78
CA LEU A 7 -0.15 35.36 4.98
C LEU A 7 -0.15 34.22 6.03
N PRO A 8 -0.76 34.40 7.23
CA PRO A 8 -0.83 33.29 8.20
C PRO A 8 -1.56 32.05 7.68
N GLU A 9 -2.65 32.23 6.91
CA GLU A 9 -3.35 31.08 6.28
C GLU A 9 -2.48 30.39 5.23
N ALA A 10 -1.65 31.15 4.49
CA ALA A 10 -0.73 30.60 3.53
C ALA A 10 0.39 29.77 4.22
N GLU A 11 0.97 30.30 5.30
CA GLU A 11 1.95 29.58 6.10
C GLU A 11 1.36 28.29 6.67
N GLN A 12 0.20 28.40 7.31
CA GLN A 12 -0.49 27.24 7.89
C GLN A 12 -0.80 26.16 6.85
N ALA A 13 -1.24 26.54 5.65
CA ALA A 13 -1.57 25.57 4.59
C ALA A 13 -0.34 24.81 4.09
N VAL A 14 0.81 25.47 3.96
CA VAL A 14 2.06 24.82 3.56
C VAL A 14 2.61 23.95 4.69
N ASP A 15 2.55 24.40 5.94
CA ASP A 15 3.01 23.64 7.11
C ASP A 15 2.14 22.39 7.34
N GLU A 16 0.81 22.49 7.17
CA GLU A 16 -0.11 21.35 7.24
C GLU A 16 0.23 20.29 6.18
N MET A 17 0.44 20.70 4.94
CA MET A 17 0.82 19.79 3.85
C MET A 17 2.19 19.15 4.11
N THR A 18 3.15 19.91 4.61
CA THR A 18 4.48 19.43 4.97
C THR A 18 4.39 18.38 6.08
N ALA A 19 3.66 18.64 7.14
CA ALA A 19 3.46 17.71 8.24
C ALA A 19 2.76 16.42 7.81
N LEU A 20 1.78 16.50 6.90
CA LEU A 20 1.11 15.31 6.35
C LEU A 20 2.07 14.45 5.50
N LEU A 21 2.91 15.08 4.67
CA LEU A 21 3.93 14.37 3.88
C LEU A 21 4.93 13.64 4.79
N GLU A 22 5.44 14.30 5.83
CA GLU A 22 6.40 13.71 6.78
C GLU A 22 5.78 12.52 7.54
N ARG A 23 4.57 12.70 8.05
CA ARG A 23 3.86 11.65 8.78
C ARG A 23 3.58 10.43 7.89
N LEU A 24 3.09 10.66 6.67
CA LEU A 24 2.83 9.57 5.73
C LEU A 24 4.11 8.88 5.29
N ALA A 25 5.19 9.63 5.04
CA ALA A 25 6.51 9.06 4.77
C ALA A 25 6.97 8.12 5.89
N GLY A 26 6.85 8.55 7.14
CA GLY A 26 7.20 7.73 8.31
C GLY A 26 6.39 6.43 8.40
N VAL A 27 5.09 6.48 8.12
CA VAL A 27 4.22 5.29 8.08
C VAL A 27 4.64 4.33 6.97
N LEU A 28 4.91 4.83 5.76
CA LEU A 28 5.36 4.02 4.62
C LEU A 28 6.73 3.35 4.87
N GLU A 29 7.66 4.07 5.47
CA GLU A 29 8.96 3.51 5.86
C GLU A 29 8.81 2.43 6.95
N GLN A 30 7.95 2.66 7.94
CA GLN A 30 7.66 1.68 8.97
C GLN A 30 7.03 0.42 8.37
N GLU A 31 6.05 0.55 7.49
CA GLU A 31 5.43 -0.56 6.77
C GLU A 31 6.48 -1.35 5.98
N THR A 32 7.33 -0.65 5.23
CA THR A 32 8.44 -1.26 4.47
C THR A 32 9.36 -2.09 5.37
N ARG A 33 9.79 -1.54 6.52
CA ARG A 33 10.62 -2.27 7.50
C ARG A 33 9.92 -3.49 8.05
N LEU A 34 8.63 -3.40 8.39
CA LEU A 34 7.86 -4.52 8.94
C LEU A 34 7.69 -5.64 7.92
N VAL A 35 7.42 -5.31 6.66
CA VAL A 35 7.30 -6.29 5.58
C VAL A 35 8.63 -7.00 5.33
N HIS A 36 9.75 -6.27 5.28
CA HIS A 36 11.08 -6.87 5.16
C HIS A 36 11.43 -7.80 6.33
N ALA A 37 10.96 -7.48 7.53
CA ALA A 37 11.13 -8.32 8.71
C ALA A 37 10.14 -9.50 8.79
N GLY A 38 9.31 -9.72 7.77
CA GLY A 38 8.27 -10.76 7.76
C GLY A 38 7.11 -10.51 8.72
N LYS A 39 7.01 -9.33 9.34
CA LYS A 39 5.96 -8.94 10.30
C LYS A 39 4.72 -8.40 9.58
N VAL A 40 4.17 -9.19 8.65
CA VAL A 40 3.08 -8.77 7.76
C VAL A 40 1.82 -8.33 8.52
N ARG A 41 1.47 -9.02 9.62
CA ARG A 41 0.31 -8.64 10.45
C ARG A 41 0.48 -7.25 11.08
N SER A 42 1.70 -6.93 11.56
CA SER A 42 2.01 -5.61 12.11
C SER A 42 2.01 -4.53 11.03
N ALA A 43 2.46 -4.87 9.81
CA ALA A 43 2.37 -3.96 8.67
C ALA A 43 0.90 -3.67 8.29
N ALA A 44 0.05 -4.69 8.26
CA ALA A 44 -1.38 -4.54 7.98
C ALA A 44 -2.10 -3.63 8.99
N ALA A 45 -1.67 -3.59 10.25
CA ALA A 45 -2.24 -2.71 11.26
C ALA A 45 -2.01 -1.21 10.97
N LEU A 46 -1.07 -0.86 10.08
CA LEU A 46 -0.83 0.53 9.66
C LEU A 46 -1.81 1.01 8.58
N ALA A 47 -2.63 0.13 7.99
CA ALA A 47 -3.47 0.44 6.85
C ALA A 47 -4.46 1.58 7.11
N ALA A 48 -5.11 1.61 8.27
CA ALA A 48 -6.06 2.67 8.63
C ALA A 48 -5.36 4.04 8.73
N ALA A 49 -4.27 4.12 9.49
CA ALA A 49 -3.50 5.36 9.64
C ALA A 49 -2.94 5.85 8.29
N LYS A 50 -2.51 4.93 7.42
CA LYS A 50 -2.05 5.26 6.07
C LYS A 50 -3.18 5.84 5.23
N ALA A 51 -4.39 5.24 5.28
CA ALA A 51 -5.56 5.72 4.54
C ALA A 51 -5.98 7.13 5.00
N ASP A 52 -6.05 7.37 6.31
CA ASP A 52 -6.40 8.66 6.87
C ASP A 52 -5.41 9.76 6.46
N LEU A 53 -4.11 9.48 6.57
CA LEU A 53 -3.07 10.42 6.17
C LEU A 53 -3.07 10.68 4.66
N ALA A 54 -3.31 9.66 3.83
CA ALA A 54 -3.42 9.81 2.39
C ALA A 54 -4.64 10.66 2.00
N GLY A 55 -5.78 10.46 2.65
CA GLY A 55 -6.98 11.28 2.48
C GLY A 55 -6.73 12.75 2.86
N GLY A 56 -6.08 12.98 3.99
CA GLY A 56 -5.69 14.33 4.44
C GLY A 56 -4.73 15.00 3.45
N LEU A 57 -3.72 14.27 2.98
CA LEU A 57 -2.75 14.76 2.00
C LEU A 57 -3.43 15.11 0.66
N PHE A 58 -4.37 14.29 0.21
CA PHE A 58 -5.15 14.57 -0.99
C PHE A 58 -5.95 15.87 -0.85
N ALA A 59 -6.67 16.03 0.26
CA ALA A 59 -7.46 17.24 0.54
C ALA A 59 -6.58 18.51 0.64
N ALA A 60 -5.43 18.41 1.33
CA ALA A 60 -4.45 19.49 1.41
C ALA A 60 -3.87 19.82 0.02
N GLY A 61 -3.60 18.82 -0.80
CA GLY A 61 -3.12 18.98 -2.16
C GLY A 61 -4.10 19.72 -3.08
N GLU A 62 -5.38 19.41 -3.00
CA GLU A 62 -6.42 20.11 -3.75
C GLU A 62 -6.55 21.58 -3.29
N ARG A 63 -6.47 21.82 -1.98
CA ARG A 63 -6.45 23.17 -1.42
C ARG A 63 -5.22 23.96 -1.86
N PHE A 64 -4.05 23.32 -1.89
CA PHE A 64 -2.81 23.92 -2.38
C PHE A 64 -2.92 24.28 -3.87
N LYS A 65 -3.39 23.38 -4.73
CA LYS A 65 -3.59 23.64 -6.18
C LYS A 65 -4.50 24.83 -6.43
N ALA A 66 -5.63 24.89 -5.73
CA ALA A 66 -6.59 25.97 -5.88
C ALA A 66 -6.04 27.36 -5.50
N ASN A 67 -5.02 27.40 -4.65
CA ASN A 67 -4.41 28.64 -4.13
C ASN A 67 -2.94 28.79 -4.54
N ALA A 68 -2.44 27.98 -5.47
CA ALA A 68 -1.02 27.84 -5.78
C ALA A 68 -0.34 29.17 -6.12
N LYS A 69 -1.00 30.03 -6.89
CA LYS A 69 -0.46 31.35 -7.27
C LYS A 69 -0.23 32.23 -6.05
N PHE A 70 -1.20 32.31 -5.15
CA PHE A 70 -1.10 33.10 -3.92
C PHE A 70 -0.02 32.53 -2.97
N LEU A 71 0.02 31.21 -2.79
CA LEU A 71 1.00 30.54 -1.94
C LEU A 71 2.43 30.75 -2.44
N GLN A 72 2.66 30.63 -3.74
CA GLN A 72 3.98 30.86 -4.35
C GLN A 72 4.46 32.31 -4.21
N GLN A 73 3.54 33.26 -4.23
CA GLN A 73 3.86 34.68 -4.06
C GLN A 73 4.08 35.05 -2.58
N SER A 74 3.24 34.52 -1.68
CA SER A 74 3.25 34.90 -0.26
C SER A 74 4.32 34.17 0.56
N VAL A 75 4.59 32.87 0.26
CA VAL A 75 5.50 32.01 1.04
C VAL A 75 6.43 31.18 0.15
N PRO A 76 7.19 31.79 -0.78
CA PRO A 76 7.96 31.05 -1.79
C PRO A 76 9.01 30.12 -1.19
N ALA A 77 9.68 30.51 -0.11
CA ALA A 77 10.69 29.67 0.54
C ALA A 77 10.09 28.39 1.13
N ARG A 78 8.94 28.51 1.81
CA ARG A 78 8.22 27.35 2.38
C ARG A 78 7.71 26.43 1.28
N CYS A 79 7.14 26.98 0.20
CA CYS A 79 6.71 26.21 -0.96
C CYS A 79 7.87 25.42 -1.57
N LYS A 80 9.05 26.02 -1.73
CA LYS A 80 10.24 25.36 -2.25
C LYS A 80 10.71 24.21 -1.36
N THR A 81 10.69 24.39 -0.04
CA THR A 81 11.02 23.33 0.93
C THR A 81 10.03 22.17 0.85
N MET A 82 8.74 22.45 0.82
CA MET A 82 7.67 21.45 0.68
C MET A 82 7.78 20.67 -0.62
N LEU A 83 8.10 21.33 -1.75
CA LEU A 83 8.30 20.63 -3.03
C LEU A 83 9.51 19.68 -3.01
N ARG A 84 10.59 20.05 -2.34
CA ARG A 84 11.74 19.13 -2.13
C ARG A 84 11.36 17.91 -1.30
N LEU A 85 10.57 18.14 -0.23
CA LEU A 85 10.05 17.05 0.59
C LEU A 85 9.14 16.11 -0.21
N GLN A 86 8.29 16.68 -1.07
CA GLN A 86 7.42 15.89 -1.96
C GLN A 86 8.22 15.03 -2.93
N GLU A 87 9.36 15.51 -3.43
CA GLU A 87 10.25 14.72 -4.30
C GLU A 87 10.85 13.52 -3.54
N GLY A 88 11.35 13.74 -2.33
CA GLY A 88 11.82 12.66 -1.45
C GLY A 88 10.71 11.65 -1.12
N PHE A 89 9.50 12.13 -0.84
CA PHE A 89 8.34 11.30 -0.57
C PHE A 89 7.99 10.35 -1.73
N ARG A 90 8.12 10.79 -2.98
CA ARG A 90 7.90 9.93 -4.16
C ARG A 90 8.82 8.71 -4.15
N GLY A 91 10.09 8.88 -3.78
CA GLY A 91 11.04 7.78 -3.67
C GLY A 91 10.65 6.78 -2.58
N ILE A 92 10.21 7.28 -1.41
CA ILE A 92 9.73 6.43 -0.29
C ILE A 92 8.49 5.64 -0.71
N LEU A 93 7.53 6.29 -1.35
CA LEU A 93 6.30 5.67 -1.84
C LEU A 93 6.59 4.57 -2.86
N GLN A 94 7.45 4.85 -3.84
CA GLN A 94 7.84 3.86 -4.86
C GLN A 94 8.50 2.64 -4.23
N LYS A 95 9.42 2.84 -3.28
CA LYS A 95 10.08 1.74 -2.56
C LYS A 95 9.07 0.90 -1.78
N ASN A 96 8.14 1.53 -1.07
CA ASN A 96 7.08 0.83 -0.35
C ASN A 96 6.21 0.00 -1.28
N MET A 97 5.78 0.56 -2.41
CA MET A 97 4.96 -0.16 -3.41
C MET A 97 5.66 -1.40 -3.96
N ILE A 98 6.96 -1.32 -4.27
CA ILE A 98 7.75 -2.46 -4.76
C ILE A 98 7.81 -3.56 -3.70
N VAL A 99 8.07 -3.20 -2.44
CA VAL A 99 8.17 -4.16 -1.33
C VAL A 99 6.83 -4.87 -1.09
N LEU A 100 5.73 -4.13 -1.08
CA LEU A 100 4.39 -4.71 -0.93
C LEU A 100 4.02 -5.63 -2.10
N ALA A 101 4.29 -5.23 -3.34
CA ALA A 101 4.04 -6.05 -4.52
C ALA A 101 4.84 -7.37 -4.48
N THR A 102 6.11 -7.30 -4.07
CA THR A 102 6.96 -8.48 -3.90
C THR A 102 6.43 -9.42 -2.82
N ALA A 103 6.06 -8.88 -1.65
CA ALA A 103 5.51 -9.67 -0.56
C ALA A 103 4.19 -10.35 -0.96
N HIS A 104 3.33 -9.66 -1.70
CA HIS A 104 2.08 -10.19 -2.23
C HIS A 104 2.34 -11.36 -3.19
N ALA A 105 3.25 -11.19 -4.16
CA ALA A 105 3.59 -12.24 -5.13
C ALA A 105 4.16 -13.50 -4.44
N VAL A 106 5.01 -13.33 -3.42
CA VAL A 106 5.54 -14.45 -2.62
C VAL A 106 4.41 -15.17 -1.89
N SER A 107 3.51 -14.44 -1.25
CA SER A 107 2.37 -15.00 -0.51
C SER A 107 1.43 -15.78 -1.43
N GLU A 108 1.12 -15.26 -2.61
CA GLU A 108 0.32 -15.98 -3.61
C GLU A 108 1.01 -17.25 -4.09
N GLY A 109 2.33 -17.22 -4.29
CA GLY A 109 3.11 -18.39 -4.67
C GLY A 109 3.04 -19.50 -3.62
N ILE A 110 3.14 -19.16 -2.34
CA ILE A 110 3.02 -20.11 -1.23
C ILE A 110 1.62 -20.73 -1.18
N VAL A 111 0.57 -19.91 -1.23
CA VAL A 111 -0.83 -20.38 -1.20
C VAL A 111 -1.09 -21.34 -2.37
N ARG A 112 -0.62 -21.01 -3.56
CA ARG A 112 -0.80 -21.85 -4.75
C ARG A 112 -0.11 -23.22 -4.61
N ARG A 113 1.13 -23.25 -4.06
CA ARG A 113 1.86 -24.51 -3.80
C ARG A 113 1.13 -25.35 -2.76
N LEU A 114 0.71 -24.78 -1.64
CA LEU A 114 -0.03 -25.49 -0.59
C LEU A 114 -1.34 -26.08 -1.11
N SER A 115 -2.11 -25.32 -1.88
CA SER A 115 -3.35 -25.79 -2.50
C SER A 115 -3.10 -26.95 -3.47
N GLY A 116 -2.03 -26.88 -4.26
CA GLY A 116 -1.63 -27.95 -5.17
C GLY A 116 -1.19 -29.22 -4.42
N ASP A 117 -0.45 -29.10 -3.32
CA ASP A 117 -0.02 -30.22 -2.50
C ASP A 117 -1.18 -30.88 -1.75
N LEU A 118 -2.11 -30.10 -1.24
CA LEU A 118 -3.35 -30.60 -0.61
C LEU A 118 -4.23 -31.34 -1.62
N ALA A 119 -4.37 -30.81 -2.83
CA ALA A 119 -5.14 -31.45 -3.89
C ALA A 119 -4.50 -32.80 -4.29
N ARG A 120 -3.16 -32.87 -4.38
CA ARG A 120 -2.43 -34.11 -4.65
C ARG A 120 -2.59 -35.15 -3.55
N LYS A 121 -2.55 -34.73 -2.28
CA LYS A 121 -2.76 -35.63 -1.12
C LYS A 121 -4.21 -36.08 -0.97
N ALA A 122 -5.17 -35.26 -1.38
CA ALA A 122 -6.60 -35.58 -1.34
C ALA A 122 -7.05 -36.44 -2.54
N ALA A 123 -6.24 -36.55 -3.58
CA ALA A 123 -6.55 -37.43 -4.71
C ALA A 123 -6.38 -38.88 -4.27
N PRO A 124 -7.45 -39.70 -4.30
CA PRO A 124 -7.34 -41.13 -3.97
C PRO A 124 -6.39 -41.81 -4.99
N GLN A 125 -5.36 -42.45 -4.46
CA GLN A 125 -4.51 -43.34 -5.30
C GLN A 125 -5.31 -44.61 -5.63
N VAL A 126 -6.09 -44.54 -6.68
CA VAL A 126 -6.80 -45.71 -7.17
C VAL A 126 -5.84 -46.48 -8.10
N TYR A 127 -5.24 -47.56 -7.61
CA TYR A 127 -4.61 -48.52 -8.44
C TYR A 127 -5.69 -49.30 -9.19
N GLY A 128 -5.79 -49.13 -10.50
CA GLY A 128 -6.65 -49.98 -11.31
C GLY A 128 -6.14 -51.39 -11.29
N ALA A 129 -7.01 -52.40 -11.54
CA ALA A 129 -6.69 -53.84 -11.58
C ALA A 129 -5.58 -54.20 -12.57
N THR A 130 -5.11 -53.27 -13.40
CA THR A 130 -4.02 -53.44 -14.39
C THR A 130 -2.71 -52.76 -13.96
N GLY A 131 -2.58 -52.25 -12.73
CA GLY A 131 -1.35 -51.60 -12.24
C GLY A 131 -0.98 -50.24 -12.88
N ARG A 132 -1.86 -49.67 -13.69
CA ARG A 132 -1.66 -48.34 -14.28
C ARG A 132 -2.45 -47.31 -13.48
N THR A 133 -1.80 -46.20 -13.15
CA THR A 133 -2.44 -45.02 -12.50
C THR A 133 -3.44 -44.37 -13.45
N THR A 134 -4.71 -44.52 -13.21
CA THR A 134 -5.75 -43.74 -13.89
C THR A 134 -5.87 -42.40 -13.18
N ALA A 135 -5.63 -41.30 -13.92
CA ALA A 135 -5.86 -39.95 -13.42
C ALA A 135 -7.36 -39.79 -13.03
N PRO A 136 -7.68 -39.41 -11.81
CA PRO A 136 -9.07 -39.16 -11.42
C PRO A 136 -9.60 -37.97 -12.19
N GLY A 137 -10.76 -38.13 -12.87
CA GLY A 137 -11.48 -37.07 -13.51
C GLY A 137 -11.73 -35.92 -12.51
N ALA A 138 -11.57 -34.71 -12.98
CA ALA A 138 -11.71 -33.49 -12.22
C ALA A 138 -13.06 -33.41 -11.49
N LYS A 139 -13.10 -33.85 -10.23
CA LYS A 139 -14.19 -33.48 -9.31
C LYS A 139 -13.87 -32.09 -8.78
N GLN A 140 -14.77 -31.17 -9.08
CA GLN A 140 -14.75 -29.76 -8.70
C GLN A 140 -14.36 -29.60 -7.23
N GLY A 141 -13.13 -29.16 -6.97
CA GLY A 141 -12.71 -28.68 -5.66
C GLY A 141 -13.49 -27.41 -5.33
N ARG A 142 -14.15 -27.39 -4.17
CA ARG A 142 -14.77 -26.16 -3.64
C ARG A 142 -13.71 -25.07 -3.57
N PRO A 143 -13.96 -23.88 -4.15
CA PRO A 143 -13.01 -22.79 -4.03
C PRO A 143 -12.91 -22.36 -2.56
N LEU A 144 -11.68 -22.31 -2.04
CA LEU A 144 -11.41 -21.66 -0.76
C LEU A 144 -11.62 -20.16 -0.97
N ALA A 145 -12.69 -19.63 -0.36
CA ALA A 145 -12.96 -18.21 -0.32
C ALA A 145 -11.91 -17.53 0.58
N LEU A 146 -10.86 -17.01 -0.03
CA LEU A 146 -9.95 -16.09 0.63
C LEU A 146 -10.62 -14.72 0.71
N SER A 147 -11.04 -14.33 1.92
CA SER A 147 -11.52 -12.99 2.19
C SER A 147 -10.41 -11.99 1.86
N ARG A 148 -10.63 -11.22 0.81
CA ARG A 148 -9.74 -10.14 0.38
C ARG A 148 -9.98 -8.96 1.32
N VAL A 149 -9.05 -8.76 2.26
CA VAL A 149 -8.91 -7.50 3.00
C VAL A 149 -7.57 -6.90 2.56
N LEU A 150 -7.66 -5.96 1.68
CA LEU A 150 -6.64 -4.96 1.37
C LEU A 150 -7.25 -3.57 1.54
#